data_f2d7885df782cd3fad3a8b7f391b6e99
#
_entry.id   f2d7885df782cd3fad3a8b7f391b6e99
#
_cell.length_a   1.000
_cell.length_b   1.000
_cell.length_c   1.000
_cell.angle_alpha   90.00
_cell.angle_beta   90.00
_cell.angle_gamma   90.00
#
_symmetry.space_group_name_H-M   'P 1'
#
loop_
_entity.id
_entity.type
_entity.pdbx_description
1 polymer ?
#
loop_
_entity_poly.entity_id
_entity_poly.type
_entity_poly.pdbx_seq_one_letter_code
_entity_poly.pdbx_strand_id
1 'polypeptide(L)'
;MRRRDFVRAAAGATLPLSARAAAADREASIPGRDAGSPAATLALHYMTWLQQESWSLASTWPELHDPSYPLPRGYSSDDPVIFRAHNRTAERHGFSWLWSWWGQEDVPGGDPTLRRYLDLDPAATVPLIVLYEATEILTPDRDGFFNFDDPANSRRFVDDVAYLDRTYWSSPRYAHRFLRVDGRPALFAWVSRNFKGAWPAAVAAARRRAGLYLVGSEFVLDLQPDGRPLVRDDLAEALAPLDAVSGYGIYDPRYVPPSGHLDAGYASRYEQAVRGWAELVTSLAPGVRFLPPLQFAFDDRYVRPEARHPPLQSSLEEAIAVARVTRKLLDDARDGDARYRSVLPAVFLVSWNEHLEGSAVEWTDEHGYGYVMAAARVFAA
;
A
#
# COMPACT_ATOMS: atom_id res chain seq x y z
N MET A 1 15.80 0.11 12.48
CA MET A 1 15.31 -1.08 13.22
C MET A 1 14.40 -1.84 12.27
N ARG A 2 14.62 -3.14 12.07
CA ARG A 2 13.75 -3.94 11.15
C ARG A 2 12.40 -4.17 11.83
N ARG A 3 11.30 -4.21 11.09
CA ARG A 3 9.97 -4.53 11.64
C ARG A 3 9.95 -5.84 12.44
N ARG A 4 10.79 -6.82 12.07
CA ARG A 4 10.99 -8.08 12.83
C ARG A 4 11.49 -7.86 14.25
N ASP A 5 12.39 -6.92 14.47
CA ASP A 5 12.92 -6.61 15.80
C ASP A 5 11.87 -5.96 16.69
N PHE A 6 10.95 -5.26 16.05
CA PHE A 6 9.82 -4.59 16.66
C PHE A 6 8.74 -5.58 17.16
N VAL A 7 8.38 -6.56 16.34
CA VAL A 7 7.41 -7.61 16.71
C VAL A 7 7.92 -8.46 17.88
N ARG A 8 9.23 -8.69 17.99
CA ARG A 8 9.84 -9.43 19.10
C ARG A 8 9.89 -8.66 20.43
N ALA A 9 9.90 -7.33 20.39
CA ALA A 9 9.96 -6.51 21.59
C ALA A 9 8.61 -6.33 22.30
N ALA A 10 7.49 -6.57 21.62
CA ALA A 10 6.14 -6.37 22.14
C ALA A 10 5.57 -7.54 22.98
N ALA A 11 6.30 -8.64 23.13
CA ALA A 11 5.85 -9.82 23.87
C ALA A 11 5.94 -9.61 25.40
N GLY A 12 4.99 -8.88 26.00
CA GLY A 12 5.06 -8.70 27.44
C GLY A 12 3.93 -8.01 28.21
N ALA A 13 2.83 -7.62 27.62
CA ALA A 13 1.77 -6.93 28.38
C ALA A 13 0.36 -7.44 28.05
N THR A 14 -0.24 -8.19 28.97
CA THR A 14 -1.67 -8.55 28.93
C THR A 14 -2.51 -7.51 29.69
N LEU A 15 -3.50 -6.90 29.04
CA LEU A 15 -4.51 -6.04 29.69
C LEU A 15 -5.90 -6.71 29.64
N PRO A 16 -6.77 -6.46 30.65
CA PRO A 16 -8.04 -7.16 30.78
C PRO A 16 -9.16 -6.58 29.89
N LEU A 17 -9.99 -7.48 29.40
CA LEU A 17 -11.14 -7.26 28.54
C LEU A 17 -12.35 -6.70 29.30
N SER A 18 -12.98 -5.66 28.76
CA SER A 18 -14.36 -5.31 29.07
C SER A 18 -15.22 -5.32 27.81
N ALA A 19 -16.29 -6.11 27.84
CA ALA A 19 -17.20 -6.36 26.75
C ALA A 19 -18.06 -5.12 26.41
N ARG A 20 -18.20 -4.77 25.14
CA ARG A 20 -19.31 -4.00 24.59
C ARG A 20 -20.00 -4.79 23.49
N ALA A 21 -21.30 -4.91 23.67
CA ALA A 21 -22.19 -5.66 22.82
C ALA A 21 -22.66 -4.87 21.61
N ALA A 22 -22.74 -5.58 20.48
CA ALA A 22 -23.65 -5.42 19.37
C ALA A 22 -24.05 -4.00 18.94
N ALA A 23 -23.43 -3.50 17.90
CA ALA A 23 -24.05 -2.53 17.01
C ALA A 23 -24.61 -3.28 15.79
N ALA A 24 -25.94 -3.25 15.69
CA ALA A 24 -26.71 -3.93 14.67
C ALA A 24 -26.40 -3.43 13.26
N ASP A 25 -26.48 -4.34 12.30
CA ASP A 25 -26.54 -4.13 10.87
C ASP A 25 -27.18 -2.79 10.47
N ARG A 26 -26.34 -1.81 10.20
CA ARG A 26 -26.69 -0.72 9.31
C ARG A 26 -25.82 -0.89 8.06
N GLU A 27 -26.23 -1.76 7.17
CA GLU A 27 -25.87 -1.65 5.76
C GLU A 27 -26.39 -0.31 5.26
N ALA A 28 -25.61 0.74 5.48
CA ALA A 28 -25.84 1.98 4.78
C ALA A 28 -25.57 1.72 3.32
N SER A 29 -26.63 1.63 2.51
CA SER A 29 -26.54 1.75 1.06
C SER A 29 -25.63 2.95 0.79
N ILE A 30 -24.55 2.78 0.00
CA ILE A 30 -23.62 3.85 -0.36
C ILE A 30 -24.45 4.97 -1.03
N PRO A 31 -24.69 6.12 -0.36
CA PRO A 31 -25.51 7.17 -0.95
C PRO A 31 -24.70 7.85 -2.07
N GLY A 32 -25.21 7.77 -3.30
CA GLY A 32 -24.78 8.60 -4.41
C GLY A 32 -23.34 8.32 -4.89
N ARG A 33 -23.19 7.30 -5.74
CA ARG A 33 -22.05 7.20 -6.66
C ARG A 33 -21.98 8.49 -7.47
N ASP A 34 -20.75 8.99 -7.67
CA ASP A 34 -20.47 10.00 -8.68
C ASP A 34 -20.63 9.32 -10.06
N ALA A 35 -21.82 9.43 -10.64
CA ALA A 35 -22.20 8.69 -11.83
C ALA A 35 -21.37 9.13 -13.07
N GLY A 36 -20.86 8.18 -13.81
CA GLY A 36 -20.35 8.38 -15.17
C GLY A 36 -18.85 8.20 -15.41
N SER A 37 -18.04 7.95 -14.39
CA SER A 37 -16.61 7.70 -14.60
C SER A 37 -16.30 6.20 -14.59
N PRO A 38 -15.45 5.68 -15.53
CA PRO A 38 -15.03 4.28 -15.48
C PRO A 38 -14.26 3.97 -14.20
N ALA A 39 -14.40 2.74 -13.71
CA ALA A 39 -13.72 2.29 -12.50
C ALA A 39 -12.20 2.46 -12.64
N ALA A 40 -11.56 2.96 -11.60
CA ALA A 40 -10.12 2.89 -11.45
C ALA A 40 -9.77 1.65 -10.60
N THR A 41 -8.67 0.98 -10.93
CA THR A 41 -8.15 -0.10 -10.09
C THR A 41 -7.64 0.49 -8.77
N LEU A 42 -8.21 0.05 -7.65
CA LEU A 42 -7.79 0.46 -6.32
C LEU A 42 -6.96 -0.66 -5.69
N ALA A 43 -5.65 -0.47 -5.60
CA ALA A 43 -4.72 -1.41 -4.97
C ALA A 43 -4.43 -0.95 -3.53
N LEU A 44 -4.85 -1.74 -2.55
CA LEU A 44 -4.68 -1.44 -1.15
C LEU A 44 -3.51 -2.22 -0.56
N HIS A 45 -2.60 -1.51 0.11
CA HIS A 45 -1.50 -2.14 0.82
C HIS A 45 -2.06 -3.05 1.93
N TYR A 46 -1.81 -4.35 1.79
CA TYR A 46 -2.31 -5.36 2.71
C TYR A 46 -1.17 -5.89 3.58
N MET A 47 -1.24 -5.61 4.90
CA MET A 47 -0.27 -6.07 5.88
C MET A 47 -0.52 -7.53 6.24
N THR A 48 0.50 -8.36 6.07
CA THR A 48 0.41 -9.82 6.18
C THR A 48 1.10 -10.37 7.41
N TRP A 49 1.68 -9.50 8.24
CA TRP A 49 2.57 -9.85 9.35
C TRP A 49 1.98 -9.57 10.74
N LEU A 50 0.73 -9.05 10.82
CA LEU A 50 0.08 -8.78 12.09
C LEU A 50 -0.12 -10.07 12.89
N GLN A 51 0.31 -10.04 14.13
CA GLN A 51 0.14 -11.11 15.11
C GLN A 51 -0.51 -10.52 16.37
N GLN A 52 -0.98 -11.37 17.28
CA GLN A 52 -1.66 -10.91 18.49
C GLN A 52 -0.81 -9.90 19.29
N GLU A 53 0.49 -10.11 19.34
CA GLU A 53 1.42 -9.24 20.07
C GLU A 53 1.59 -7.85 19.43
N SER A 54 1.35 -7.73 18.12
CA SER A 54 1.51 -6.47 17.39
C SER A 54 0.53 -5.40 17.87
N TRP A 55 -0.63 -5.81 18.36
CA TRP A 55 -1.73 -4.91 18.68
C TRP A 55 -1.50 -3.99 19.87
N SER A 56 -0.54 -4.30 20.74
CA SER A 56 -0.17 -3.41 21.87
C SER A 56 0.34 -2.03 21.39
N LEU A 57 0.72 -1.90 20.13
CA LEU A 57 1.29 -0.71 19.53
C LEU A 57 0.39 -0.11 18.44
N ALA A 58 -0.81 -0.66 18.28
CA ALA A 58 -1.77 -0.13 17.32
C ALA A 58 -2.26 1.26 17.74
N SER A 59 -2.32 2.19 16.79
CA SER A 59 -2.93 3.51 16.95
C SER A 59 -4.42 3.50 16.59
N THR A 60 -4.86 2.49 15.83
CA THR A 60 -6.28 2.23 15.53
C THR A 60 -6.60 0.76 15.76
N TRP A 61 -7.89 0.42 15.91
CA TRP A 61 -8.34 -0.94 16.19
C TRP A 61 -9.40 -1.38 15.17
N PRO A 62 -9.31 -2.61 14.64
CA PRO A 62 -10.30 -3.09 13.69
C PRO A 62 -11.66 -3.25 14.38
N GLU A 63 -12.71 -2.80 13.72
CA GLU A 63 -14.07 -3.09 14.08
C GLU A 63 -14.61 -4.21 13.18
N LEU A 64 -14.81 -5.38 13.76
CA LEU A 64 -15.19 -6.57 13.04
C LEU A 64 -16.71 -6.67 12.99
N HIS A 65 -17.28 -6.42 11.82
CA HIS A 65 -18.72 -6.45 11.60
C HIS A 65 -19.27 -7.85 11.26
N ASP A 66 -18.41 -8.86 11.21
CA ASP A 66 -18.87 -10.22 11.02
C ASP A 66 -19.22 -10.84 12.39
N PRO A 67 -20.51 -11.07 12.72
CA PRO A 67 -20.91 -11.62 14.00
C PRO A 67 -20.41 -13.06 14.22
N SER A 68 -19.92 -13.73 13.18
CA SER A 68 -19.26 -15.04 13.28
C SER A 68 -17.80 -14.92 13.71
N TYR A 69 -17.28 -13.70 13.88
CA TYR A 69 -15.90 -13.44 14.17
C TYR A 69 -15.62 -13.45 15.68
N PRO A 70 -14.85 -14.40 16.21
CA PRO A 70 -14.72 -14.59 17.65
C PRO A 70 -13.66 -13.70 18.32
N LEU A 71 -12.90 -12.88 17.59
CA LEU A 71 -11.78 -12.12 18.18
C LEU A 71 -12.24 -10.74 18.66
N PRO A 72 -12.03 -10.42 19.92
CA PRO A 72 -12.55 -9.20 20.53
C PRO A 72 -11.83 -7.91 20.11
N ARG A 73 -10.54 -7.93 19.85
CA ARG A 73 -9.72 -6.82 19.34
C ARG A 73 -8.40 -7.37 18.84
N GLY A 74 -8.01 -6.93 17.65
CA GLY A 74 -6.83 -7.45 16.99
C GLY A 74 -7.03 -8.84 16.40
N TYR A 75 -6.32 -9.17 15.36
CA TYR A 75 -6.35 -10.46 14.68
C TYR A 75 -4.95 -10.87 14.24
N SER A 76 -4.78 -12.14 13.88
CA SER A 76 -3.61 -12.59 13.13
C SER A 76 -3.87 -12.48 11.63
N SER A 77 -2.91 -11.94 10.90
CA SER A 77 -2.95 -11.92 9.42
C SER A 77 -2.92 -13.33 8.80
N ASP A 78 -2.71 -14.36 9.63
CA ASP A 78 -2.77 -15.77 9.22
C ASP A 78 -4.15 -16.39 9.40
N ASP A 79 -5.11 -15.68 9.99
CA ASP A 79 -6.42 -16.24 10.31
C ASP A 79 -7.27 -16.39 9.05
N PRO A 80 -7.72 -17.62 8.72
CA PRO A 80 -8.60 -17.88 7.58
C PRO A 80 -9.91 -17.08 7.58
N VAL A 81 -10.46 -16.79 8.75
CA VAL A 81 -11.72 -16.05 8.86
C VAL A 81 -11.51 -14.60 8.46
N ILE A 82 -10.36 -14.01 8.86
CA ILE A 82 -9.94 -12.66 8.44
C ILE A 82 -9.82 -12.58 6.93
N PHE A 83 -9.06 -13.49 6.32
CA PHE A 83 -8.88 -13.49 4.88
C PHE A 83 -10.20 -13.48 4.12
N ARG A 84 -11.17 -14.33 4.56
CA ARG A 84 -12.49 -14.38 3.94
C ARG A 84 -13.29 -13.10 4.15
N ALA A 85 -13.24 -12.51 5.34
CA ALA A 85 -13.92 -11.26 5.63
C ALA A 85 -13.36 -10.12 4.77
N HIS A 86 -12.05 -10.00 4.70
CA HIS A 86 -11.37 -8.98 3.89
C HIS A 86 -11.65 -9.19 2.39
N ASN A 87 -11.60 -10.44 1.89
CA ASN A 87 -11.93 -10.72 0.49
C ASN A 87 -13.36 -10.34 0.14
N ARG A 88 -14.35 -10.67 0.99
CA ARG A 88 -15.74 -10.24 0.76
C ARG A 88 -15.88 -8.74 0.64
N THR A 89 -15.17 -7.99 1.48
CA THR A 89 -15.16 -6.51 1.40
C THR A 89 -14.48 -6.05 0.12
N ALA A 90 -13.33 -6.61 -0.22
CA ALA A 90 -12.59 -6.27 -1.44
C ALA A 90 -13.41 -6.55 -2.71
N GLU A 91 -14.05 -7.71 -2.79
CA GLU A 91 -14.93 -8.09 -3.91
C GLU A 91 -16.14 -7.16 -4.03
N ARG A 92 -16.78 -6.83 -2.90
CA ARG A 92 -17.93 -5.91 -2.85
C ARG A 92 -17.58 -4.52 -3.39
N HIS A 93 -16.36 -4.05 -3.13
CA HIS A 93 -15.93 -2.69 -3.46
C HIS A 93 -14.98 -2.61 -4.65
N GLY A 94 -14.63 -3.73 -5.27
CA GLY A 94 -13.72 -3.78 -6.43
C GLY A 94 -12.27 -3.47 -6.08
N PHE A 95 -11.82 -3.82 -4.87
CA PHE A 95 -10.45 -3.61 -4.42
C PHE A 95 -9.52 -4.74 -4.88
N SER A 96 -8.24 -4.42 -4.99
CA SER A 96 -7.14 -5.35 -5.21
C SER A 96 -6.17 -5.27 -4.05
N TRP A 97 -5.51 -6.37 -3.72
CA TRP A 97 -4.50 -6.36 -2.67
C TRP A 97 -3.11 -6.11 -3.25
N LEU A 98 -2.41 -5.13 -2.68
CA LEU A 98 -0.97 -5.03 -2.75
C LEU A 98 -0.42 -5.79 -1.54
N TRP A 99 -0.12 -7.08 -1.77
CA TRP A 99 0.19 -8.06 -0.75
C TRP A 99 1.63 -7.93 -0.27
N SER A 100 1.84 -7.52 0.98
CA SER A 100 3.18 -7.45 1.59
C SER A 100 3.77 -8.87 1.72
N TRP A 101 4.83 -9.14 0.97
CA TRP A 101 5.51 -10.45 0.95
C TRP A 101 6.93 -10.32 1.51
N TRP A 102 7.23 -11.07 2.54
CA TRP A 102 8.48 -11.03 3.31
C TRP A 102 9.50 -12.10 2.90
N GLY A 103 9.43 -12.57 1.68
CA GLY A 103 10.35 -13.58 1.16
C GLY A 103 9.85 -15.00 1.35
N GLN A 104 10.74 -15.95 1.05
CA GLN A 104 10.44 -17.38 1.05
C GLN A 104 10.45 -18.01 2.46
N GLU A 105 10.89 -17.29 3.47
CA GLU A 105 11.05 -17.76 4.84
C GLU A 105 9.71 -18.07 5.52
N ASP A 106 9.73 -19.02 6.44
CA ASP A 106 8.61 -19.35 7.31
C ASP A 106 8.53 -18.36 8.48
N VAL A 107 8.03 -17.18 8.16
CA VAL A 107 7.82 -16.08 9.11
C VAL A 107 6.46 -15.44 8.83
N PRO A 108 5.85 -14.72 9.78
CA PRO A 108 4.66 -13.92 9.53
C PRO A 108 4.91 -12.97 8.34
N GLY A 109 4.00 -12.98 7.36
CA GLY A 109 4.17 -12.22 6.11
C GLY A 109 5.02 -12.90 5.03
N GLY A 110 5.69 -14.00 5.34
CA GLY A 110 6.44 -14.80 4.37
C GLY A 110 5.58 -15.65 3.43
N ASP A 111 6.24 -16.48 2.63
CA ASP A 111 5.59 -17.32 1.62
C ASP A 111 4.50 -18.25 2.16
N PRO A 112 4.65 -18.90 3.34
CA PRO A 112 3.58 -19.73 3.89
C PRO A 112 2.27 -18.99 4.12
N THR A 113 2.31 -17.70 4.50
CA THR A 113 1.13 -16.85 4.66
C THR A 113 0.44 -16.61 3.32
N LEU A 114 1.20 -16.26 2.26
CA LEU A 114 0.64 -16.09 0.91
C LEU A 114 0.02 -17.39 0.38
N ARG A 115 0.71 -18.50 0.55
CA ARG A 115 0.22 -19.83 0.11
C ARG A 115 -1.06 -20.21 0.82
N ARG A 116 -1.11 -20.05 2.14
CA ARG A 116 -2.32 -20.30 2.95
C ARG A 116 -3.49 -19.45 2.46
N TYR A 117 -3.26 -18.15 2.22
CA TYR A 117 -4.27 -17.26 1.69
C TYR A 117 -4.82 -17.72 0.33
N LEU A 118 -3.95 -18.10 -0.61
CA LEU A 118 -4.34 -18.55 -1.94
C LEU A 118 -5.08 -19.92 -1.90
N ASP A 119 -4.68 -20.81 -1.01
CA ASP A 119 -5.27 -22.15 -0.88
C ASP A 119 -6.61 -22.14 -0.16
N LEU A 120 -6.85 -21.11 0.66
CA LEU A 120 -8.04 -21.01 1.49
C LEU A 120 -9.31 -20.79 0.69
N ASP A 121 -9.24 -20.00 -0.34
CA ASP A 121 -10.34 -19.67 -1.23
C ASP A 121 -9.85 -19.61 -2.67
N PRO A 122 -9.72 -20.78 -3.33
CA PRO A 122 -9.27 -20.82 -4.72
C PRO A 122 -10.22 -20.13 -5.71
N ALA A 123 -11.47 -19.90 -5.30
CA ALA A 123 -12.48 -19.24 -6.12
C ALA A 123 -12.53 -17.72 -5.91
N ALA A 124 -11.80 -17.18 -4.93
CA ALA A 124 -11.77 -15.75 -4.70
C ALA A 124 -11.29 -14.99 -5.94
N THR A 125 -11.94 -13.87 -6.21
CA THR A 125 -11.70 -13.07 -7.42
C THR A 125 -10.86 -11.83 -7.16
N VAL A 126 -10.49 -11.55 -5.90
CA VAL A 126 -9.68 -10.39 -5.52
C VAL A 126 -8.29 -10.48 -6.15
N PRO A 127 -7.92 -9.56 -7.03
CA PRO A 127 -6.61 -9.58 -7.66
C PRO A 127 -5.50 -9.23 -6.67
N LEU A 128 -4.32 -9.83 -6.87
CA LEU A 128 -3.11 -9.61 -6.07
C LEU A 128 -2.01 -8.93 -6.89
N ILE A 129 -1.30 -8.02 -6.26
CA ILE A 129 0.02 -7.55 -6.66
C ILE A 129 0.97 -7.90 -5.52
N VAL A 130 2.09 -8.54 -5.80
CA VAL A 130 3.10 -8.79 -4.76
C VAL A 130 3.85 -7.50 -4.47
N LEU A 131 3.83 -7.07 -3.20
CA LEU A 131 4.75 -6.06 -2.70
C LEU A 131 5.96 -6.77 -2.10
N TYR A 132 7.10 -6.62 -2.74
CA TYR A 132 8.39 -7.14 -2.30
C TYR A 132 8.92 -6.29 -1.16
N GLU A 133 8.86 -6.80 0.05
CA GLU A 133 9.23 -6.07 1.27
C GLU A 133 10.76 -6.07 1.43
N ALA A 134 11.43 -5.19 0.69
CA ALA A 134 12.89 -5.16 0.64
C ALA A 134 13.55 -5.00 2.02
N THR A 135 12.89 -4.31 2.95
CA THR A 135 13.40 -4.09 4.31
C THR A 135 13.51 -5.38 5.12
N GLU A 136 12.71 -6.39 4.79
CA GLU A 136 12.70 -7.69 5.46
C GLU A 136 13.51 -8.76 4.71
N ILE A 137 13.70 -8.57 3.41
CA ILE A 137 14.27 -9.57 2.52
C ILE A 137 15.76 -9.31 2.23
N LEU A 138 16.10 -8.05 1.92
CA LEU A 138 17.45 -7.66 1.54
C LEU A 138 18.27 -7.22 2.75
N THR A 139 19.58 -7.26 2.61
CA THR A 139 20.49 -6.78 3.65
C THR A 139 20.86 -5.32 3.37
N PRO A 140 20.49 -4.38 4.23
CA PRO A 140 20.92 -3.01 4.10
C PRO A 140 22.40 -2.87 4.49
N ASP A 141 23.09 -1.91 3.89
CA ASP A 141 24.39 -1.46 4.38
C ASP A 141 24.24 -0.60 5.65
N ARG A 142 25.38 -0.10 6.15
CA ARG A 142 25.44 0.72 7.38
C ARG A 142 24.61 2.02 7.28
N ASP A 143 24.41 2.51 6.06
CA ASP A 143 23.70 3.77 5.79
C ASP A 143 22.22 3.54 5.47
N GLY A 144 21.74 2.27 5.53
CA GLY A 144 20.35 1.89 5.30
C GLY A 144 20.00 1.67 3.82
N PHE A 145 20.98 1.68 2.91
CA PHE A 145 20.76 1.41 1.51
C PHE A 145 20.91 -0.08 1.18
N PHE A 146 20.13 -0.55 0.24
CA PHE A 146 20.25 -1.90 -0.32
C PHE A 146 21.18 -1.86 -1.53
N ASN A 147 22.46 -2.21 -1.30
CA ASN A 147 23.47 -2.16 -2.32
C ASN A 147 23.45 -3.43 -3.19
N PHE A 148 23.19 -3.27 -4.49
CA PHE A 148 23.16 -4.36 -5.46
C PHE A 148 24.54 -4.66 -6.12
N ASP A 149 25.58 -3.90 -5.76
CA ASP A 149 26.97 -4.34 -6.01
C ASP A 149 27.33 -5.50 -5.08
N ASP A 150 26.62 -5.64 -3.95
CA ASP A 150 26.66 -6.86 -3.17
C ASP A 150 25.95 -7.99 -3.96
N PRO A 151 26.69 -9.04 -4.36
CA PRO A 151 26.12 -10.14 -5.12
C PRO A 151 25.07 -10.93 -4.31
N ALA A 152 25.02 -10.80 -2.98
CA ALA A 152 23.99 -11.45 -2.16
C ALA A 152 22.64 -10.79 -2.41
N ASN A 153 22.52 -9.45 -2.36
CA ASN A 153 21.29 -8.73 -2.64
C ASN A 153 20.84 -8.93 -4.10
N SER A 154 21.77 -8.84 -5.05
CA SER A 154 21.47 -9.07 -6.47
C SER A 154 20.91 -10.48 -6.73
N ARG A 155 21.58 -11.52 -6.22
CA ARG A 155 21.10 -12.90 -6.36
C ARG A 155 19.77 -13.10 -5.67
N ARG A 156 19.64 -12.61 -4.42
CA ARG A 156 18.39 -12.75 -3.66
C ARG A 156 17.19 -12.19 -4.43
N PHE A 157 17.28 -10.97 -4.95
CA PHE A 157 16.18 -10.35 -5.71
C PHE A 157 15.83 -11.17 -6.96
N VAL A 158 16.83 -11.59 -7.75
CA VAL A 158 16.61 -12.37 -8.97
C VAL A 158 16.01 -13.74 -8.68
N ASP A 159 16.48 -14.41 -7.63
CA ASP A 159 16.02 -15.74 -7.23
C ASP A 159 14.59 -15.68 -6.65
N ASP A 160 14.27 -14.64 -5.90
CA ASP A 160 12.91 -14.41 -5.39
C ASP A 160 11.90 -14.15 -6.52
N VAL A 161 12.27 -13.34 -7.52
CA VAL A 161 11.42 -13.12 -8.70
C VAL A 161 11.23 -14.43 -9.48
N ALA A 162 12.29 -15.21 -9.66
CA ALA A 162 12.19 -16.51 -10.30
C ALA A 162 11.34 -17.51 -9.50
N TYR A 163 11.40 -17.43 -8.18
CA TYR A 163 10.55 -18.23 -7.29
C TYR A 163 9.07 -17.85 -7.43
N LEU A 164 8.75 -16.55 -7.36
CA LEU A 164 7.40 -16.03 -7.53
C LEU A 164 6.81 -16.45 -8.89
N ASP A 165 7.60 -16.39 -9.95
CA ASP A 165 7.17 -16.82 -11.28
C ASP A 165 6.81 -18.31 -11.30
N ARG A 166 7.73 -19.18 -10.89
CA ARG A 166 7.52 -20.64 -10.94
C ARG A 166 6.38 -21.07 -10.03
N THR A 167 6.26 -20.46 -8.86
CA THR A 167 5.33 -20.91 -7.81
C THR A 167 3.94 -20.34 -8.02
N TYR A 168 3.83 -19.09 -8.50
CA TYR A 168 2.60 -18.34 -8.53
C TYR A 168 2.21 -17.82 -9.91
N TRP A 169 3.05 -16.99 -10.54
CA TRP A 169 2.64 -16.25 -11.74
C TRP A 169 2.49 -17.10 -13.00
N SER A 170 3.25 -18.18 -13.09
CA SER A 170 3.16 -19.18 -14.16
C SER A 170 2.44 -20.46 -13.73
N SER A 171 2.01 -20.56 -12.47
CA SER A 171 1.31 -21.72 -11.94
C SER A 171 -0.13 -21.78 -12.44
N PRO A 172 -0.58 -22.88 -13.08
CA PRO A 172 -1.99 -23.04 -13.46
C PRO A 172 -2.98 -22.91 -12.29
N ARG A 173 -2.50 -23.17 -11.07
CA ARG A 173 -3.32 -23.11 -9.85
C ARG A 173 -3.54 -21.66 -9.40
N TYR A 174 -2.55 -20.79 -9.52
CA TYR A 174 -2.55 -19.49 -8.87
C TYR A 174 -2.48 -18.29 -9.81
N ALA A 175 -2.03 -18.47 -11.06
CA ALA A 175 -1.74 -17.37 -11.99
C ALA A 175 -2.92 -16.39 -12.18
N HIS A 176 -4.16 -16.90 -12.14
CA HIS A 176 -5.38 -16.11 -12.31
C HIS A 176 -5.65 -15.12 -11.16
N ARG A 177 -4.98 -15.33 -10.01
CA ARG A 177 -5.10 -14.45 -8.83
C ARG A 177 -4.21 -13.22 -8.92
N PHE A 178 -3.20 -13.21 -9.80
CA PHE A 178 -2.22 -12.14 -9.86
C PHE A 178 -2.51 -11.17 -10.99
N LEU A 179 -2.50 -9.88 -10.64
CA LEU A 179 -2.71 -8.80 -11.59
C LEU A 179 -1.56 -8.75 -12.59
N ARG A 180 -1.93 -8.58 -13.86
CA ARG A 180 -0.98 -8.38 -14.95
C ARG A 180 -1.21 -7.02 -15.58
N VAL A 181 -0.11 -6.34 -15.85
CA VAL A 181 -0.08 -5.09 -16.61
C VAL A 181 0.64 -5.38 -17.93
N ASP A 182 -0.01 -5.08 -19.04
CA ASP A 182 0.51 -5.42 -20.37
C ASP A 182 0.90 -6.90 -20.52
N GLY A 183 0.12 -7.80 -19.92
CA GLY A 183 0.38 -9.25 -19.91
C GLY A 183 1.50 -9.71 -18.96
N ARG A 184 2.19 -8.81 -18.30
CA ARG A 184 3.31 -9.08 -17.40
C ARG A 184 2.86 -9.09 -15.94
N PRO A 185 3.34 -10.04 -15.09
CA PRO A 185 3.02 -10.03 -13.67
C PRO A 185 3.58 -8.76 -13.02
N ALA A 186 2.74 -8.11 -12.20
CA ALA A 186 3.14 -6.89 -11.50
C ALA A 186 3.82 -7.21 -10.16
N LEU A 187 4.95 -6.54 -9.90
CA LEU A 187 5.67 -6.54 -8.63
C LEU A 187 5.87 -5.09 -8.18
N PHE A 188 5.56 -4.81 -6.94
CA PHE A 188 5.85 -3.54 -6.31
C PHE A 188 7.10 -3.68 -5.42
N ALA A 189 8.19 -2.98 -5.74
CA ALA A 189 9.41 -2.99 -4.95
C ALA A 189 9.33 -1.92 -3.86
N TRP A 190 9.09 -2.37 -2.62
CA TRP A 190 9.01 -1.48 -1.47
C TRP A 190 10.37 -0.84 -1.16
N VAL A 191 10.37 0.46 -0.85
CA VAL A 191 11.55 1.31 -0.59
C VAL A 191 12.66 1.22 -1.65
N SER A 192 12.30 1.02 -2.91
CA SER A 192 13.28 0.98 -4.02
C SER A 192 14.10 2.27 -4.15
N ARG A 193 13.64 3.39 -3.58
CA ARG A 193 14.43 4.62 -3.43
C ARG A 193 15.76 4.43 -2.69
N ASN A 194 15.86 3.37 -1.89
CA ASN A 194 17.08 3.01 -1.16
C ASN A 194 17.94 1.98 -1.91
N PHE A 195 17.55 1.61 -3.14
CA PHE A 195 18.36 0.72 -3.97
C PHE A 195 19.50 1.51 -4.60
N LYS A 196 20.70 0.93 -4.59
CA LYS A 196 21.88 1.53 -5.22
C LYS A 196 22.78 0.49 -5.88
N GLY A 197 23.78 0.97 -6.62
CA GLY A 197 24.72 0.12 -7.34
C GLY A 197 24.08 -0.56 -8.55
N ALA A 198 24.42 -1.82 -8.79
CA ALA A 198 24.03 -2.59 -9.98
C ALA A 198 22.55 -3.04 -9.99
N TRP A 199 21.64 -2.38 -9.25
CA TRP A 199 20.23 -2.77 -9.22
C TRP A 199 19.53 -2.75 -10.59
N PRO A 200 19.86 -1.84 -11.56
CA PRO A 200 19.30 -1.94 -12.91
C PRO A 200 19.66 -3.26 -13.61
N ALA A 201 20.87 -3.78 -13.38
CA ALA A 201 21.29 -5.06 -13.92
C ALA A 201 20.54 -6.25 -13.28
N ALA A 202 20.29 -6.18 -11.96
CA ALA A 202 19.48 -7.16 -11.26
C ALA A 202 18.02 -7.16 -11.77
N VAL A 203 17.41 -5.99 -11.98
CA VAL A 203 16.08 -5.85 -12.60
C VAL A 203 16.06 -6.44 -14.00
N ALA A 204 17.06 -6.15 -14.84
CA ALA A 204 17.15 -6.72 -16.17
C ALA A 204 17.27 -8.26 -16.13
N ALA A 205 18.02 -8.80 -15.16
CA ALA A 205 18.13 -10.25 -14.95
C ALA A 205 16.79 -10.86 -14.49
N ALA A 206 16.09 -10.22 -13.56
CA ALA A 206 14.77 -10.64 -13.10
C ALA A 206 13.73 -10.62 -14.22
N ARG A 207 13.72 -9.58 -15.07
CA ARG A 207 12.84 -9.50 -16.26
C ARG A 207 13.07 -10.62 -17.27
N ARG A 208 14.32 -11.04 -17.46
CA ARG A 208 14.60 -12.21 -18.31
C ARG A 208 14.03 -13.51 -17.74
N ARG A 209 13.82 -13.59 -16.43
CA ARG A 209 13.24 -14.77 -15.78
C ARG A 209 11.72 -14.79 -15.86
N ALA A 210 11.05 -13.66 -15.60
CA ALA A 210 9.62 -13.62 -15.34
C ALA A 210 8.82 -12.61 -16.21
N GLY A 211 9.44 -11.88 -17.13
CA GLY A 211 8.75 -10.87 -17.93
C GLY A 211 8.09 -9.77 -17.05
N LEU A 212 8.71 -9.42 -15.97
CA LEU A 212 8.19 -8.60 -14.86
C LEU A 212 7.75 -7.18 -15.26
N TYR A 213 6.59 -6.72 -14.78
CA TYR A 213 6.21 -5.31 -14.69
C TYR A 213 6.57 -4.79 -13.30
N LEU A 214 7.54 -3.88 -13.20
CA LEU A 214 8.10 -3.43 -11.93
C LEU A 214 7.61 -2.04 -11.58
N VAL A 215 6.93 -1.91 -10.43
CA VAL A 215 6.56 -0.64 -9.80
C VAL A 215 7.54 -0.32 -8.69
N GLY A 216 8.16 0.85 -8.74
CA GLY A 216 9.05 1.32 -7.69
C GLY A 216 8.34 2.18 -6.65
N SER A 217 8.88 2.20 -5.42
CA SER A 217 8.51 3.13 -4.36
C SER A 217 9.62 4.18 -4.19
N GLU A 218 9.68 5.13 -5.14
CA GLU A 218 10.74 6.12 -5.19
C GLU A 218 10.38 7.43 -4.49
N PHE A 219 9.08 7.75 -4.45
CA PHE A 219 8.66 8.97 -3.82
C PHE A 219 8.36 8.75 -2.36
N VAL A 220 9.12 9.40 -1.58
CA VAL A 220 8.69 9.90 -0.30
C VAL A 220 8.46 11.36 -0.55
N LEU A 221 7.40 11.84 -0.16
CA LEU A 221 6.94 13.14 0.25
C LEU A 221 7.97 14.28 0.35
N ASP A 222 9.08 14.22 -0.36
CA ASP A 222 10.02 15.30 -0.42
C ASP A 222 9.39 16.43 -1.22
N LEU A 223 8.68 17.28 -0.50
CA LEU A 223 8.10 18.50 -1.04
C LEU A 223 8.93 19.70 -0.63
N GLN A 224 9.04 20.64 -1.56
CA GLN A 224 9.55 21.97 -1.26
C GLN A 224 8.56 22.70 -0.34
N PRO A 225 8.98 23.79 0.34
CA PRO A 225 8.07 24.56 1.19
C PRO A 225 6.81 25.10 0.49
N ASP A 226 6.86 25.24 -0.83
CA ASP A 226 5.73 25.67 -1.66
C ASP A 226 4.86 24.49 -2.16
N GLY A 227 5.11 23.28 -1.69
CA GLY A 227 4.33 22.09 -2.05
C GLY A 227 4.73 21.41 -3.36
N ARG A 228 5.71 21.95 -4.10
CA ARG A 228 6.22 21.29 -5.30
C ARG A 228 7.12 20.11 -4.93
N PRO A 229 7.20 19.08 -5.79
CA PRO A 229 8.15 17.99 -5.58
C PRO A 229 9.58 18.49 -5.41
N LEU A 230 10.28 17.96 -4.40
CA LEU A 230 11.72 18.08 -4.27
C LEU A 230 12.37 17.02 -5.15
N VAL A 231 13.06 17.44 -6.19
CA VAL A 231 13.68 16.54 -7.15
C VAL A 231 15.11 16.26 -6.74
N ARG A 232 15.45 14.99 -6.56
CA ARG A 232 16.86 14.56 -6.39
C ARG A 232 17.55 14.53 -7.75
N ASP A 233 18.84 14.84 -7.79
CA ASP A 233 19.61 14.98 -9.05
C ASP A 233 19.66 13.69 -9.89
N ASP A 234 19.63 12.52 -9.23
CA ASP A 234 19.70 11.19 -9.86
C ASP A 234 18.32 10.56 -10.15
N LEU A 235 17.21 11.31 -9.98
CA LEU A 235 15.87 10.74 -10.08
C LEU A 235 15.58 10.06 -11.43
N ALA A 236 15.99 10.69 -12.53
CA ALA A 236 15.76 10.13 -13.86
C ALA A 236 16.49 8.78 -14.05
N GLU A 237 17.71 8.65 -13.52
CA GLU A 237 18.47 7.40 -13.52
C GLU A 237 17.83 6.35 -12.62
N ALA A 238 17.38 6.75 -11.43
CA ALA A 238 16.68 5.86 -10.50
C ALA A 238 15.35 5.34 -11.06
N LEU A 239 14.64 6.13 -11.86
CA LEU A 239 13.38 5.72 -12.48
C LEU A 239 13.59 4.81 -13.71
N ALA A 240 14.70 4.93 -14.42
CA ALA A 240 14.92 4.26 -15.69
C ALA A 240 14.69 2.72 -15.69
N PRO A 241 15.02 1.96 -14.63
CA PRO A 241 14.75 0.54 -14.57
C PRO A 241 13.29 0.15 -14.27
N LEU A 242 12.42 1.12 -13.95
CA LEU A 242 11.04 0.89 -13.56
C LEU A 242 10.09 0.96 -14.75
N ASP A 243 8.97 0.22 -14.66
CA ASP A 243 7.83 0.38 -15.56
C ASP A 243 6.84 1.42 -15.01
N ALA A 244 6.73 1.51 -13.69
CA ALA A 244 5.93 2.52 -13.01
C ALA A 244 6.56 2.90 -11.66
N VAL A 245 6.08 3.99 -11.12
CA VAL A 245 6.56 4.52 -9.83
C VAL A 245 5.40 5.05 -9.01
N SER A 246 5.52 4.89 -7.69
CA SER A 246 4.58 5.40 -6.69
C SER A 246 5.33 5.84 -5.43
N GLY A 247 4.59 6.22 -4.39
CA GLY A 247 5.08 6.50 -3.05
C GLY A 247 4.21 5.82 -1.99
N TYR A 248 4.59 5.92 -0.72
CA TYR A 248 3.78 5.33 0.37
C TYR A 248 2.55 6.17 0.70
N GLY A 249 2.54 7.40 0.38
CA GLY A 249 1.46 8.32 0.71
C GLY A 249 1.93 9.74 0.49
N ILE A 250 1.07 10.72 0.69
CA ILE A 250 1.45 12.13 0.69
C ILE A 250 1.17 12.70 2.07
N TYR A 251 1.96 12.26 3.04
CA TYR A 251 2.00 12.81 4.39
C TYR A 251 3.31 13.57 4.56
N ASP A 252 3.23 14.86 4.77
CA ASP A 252 4.38 15.67 5.17
C ASP A 252 4.06 16.34 6.52
N PRO A 253 4.76 16.00 7.60
CA PRO A 253 4.50 16.55 8.92
C PRO A 253 4.56 18.08 8.99
N ARG A 254 5.24 18.72 8.05
CA ARG A 254 5.32 20.19 7.95
C ARG A 254 3.98 20.83 7.57
N TYR A 255 3.09 20.05 6.94
CA TYR A 255 1.81 20.54 6.42
C TYR A 255 0.61 19.98 7.19
N VAL A 256 0.83 19.13 8.17
CA VAL A 256 -0.24 18.69 9.06
C VAL A 256 -0.44 19.77 10.12
N PRO A 257 -1.67 20.31 10.27
CA PRO A 257 -1.96 21.29 11.30
C PRO A 257 -1.68 20.71 12.69
N PRO A 258 -1.34 21.54 13.69
CA PRO A 258 -1.14 21.08 15.06
C PRO A 258 -2.35 20.37 15.68
N SER A 259 -3.54 20.60 15.14
CA SER A 259 -4.77 19.89 15.52
C SER A 259 -4.80 18.42 15.09
N GLY A 260 -3.90 18.01 14.18
CA GLY A 260 -3.93 16.69 13.56
C GLY A 260 -5.04 16.48 12.52
N HIS A 261 -5.99 17.42 12.42
CA HIS A 261 -7.04 17.35 11.41
C HIS A 261 -6.56 17.95 10.09
N LEU A 262 -7.01 17.37 8.98
CA LEU A 262 -6.83 18.00 7.69
C LEU A 262 -7.58 19.32 7.67
N ASP A 263 -6.88 20.42 7.48
CA ASP A 263 -7.53 21.69 7.20
C ASP A 263 -8.01 21.73 5.73
N ALA A 264 -8.83 22.72 5.40
CA ALA A 264 -9.30 22.95 4.02
C ALA A 264 -8.16 23.13 3.02
N GLY A 265 -6.93 23.43 3.48
CA GLY A 265 -5.74 23.53 2.68
C GLY A 265 -5.09 22.20 2.34
N TYR A 266 -5.36 21.13 3.10
CA TYR A 266 -4.68 19.85 2.86
C TYR A 266 -5.01 19.24 1.50
N ALA A 267 -6.28 19.19 1.12
CA ALA A 267 -6.66 18.66 -0.19
C ALA A 267 -5.99 19.45 -1.33
N SER A 268 -5.86 20.77 -1.20
CA SER A 268 -5.17 21.61 -2.16
C SER A 268 -3.66 21.33 -2.21
N ARG A 269 -3.02 21.16 -1.06
CA ARG A 269 -1.59 20.78 -1.01
C ARG A 269 -1.34 19.38 -1.56
N TYR A 270 -2.23 18.46 -1.24
CA TYR A 270 -2.21 17.11 -1.81
C TYR A 270 -2.37 17.16 -3.34
N GLU A 271 -3.31 17.96 -3.86
CA GLU A 271 -3.49 18.16 -5.30
C GLU A 271 -2.20 18.68 -5.95
N GLN A 272 -1.61 19.72 -5.38
CA GLN A 272 -0.36 20.29 -5.89
C GLN A 272 0.76 19.25 -5.93
N ALA A 273 0.91 18.46 -4.88
CA ALA A 273 1.94 17.44 -4.77
C ALA A 273 1.73 16.31 -5.79
N VAL A 274 0.53 15.71 -5.83
CA VAL A 274 0.27 14.55 -6.70
C VAL A 274 0.31 14.91 -8.18
N ARG A 275 -0.18 16.11 -8.54
CA ARG A 275 -0.09 16.64 -9.92
C ARG A 275 1.35 16.98 -10.29
N GLY A 276 2.08 17.62 -9.37
CA GLY A 276 3.49 17.94 -9.59
C GLY A 276 4.33 16.67 -9.83
N TRP A 277 4.07 15.61 -9.10
CA TRP A 277 4.73 14.32 -9.34
C TRP A 277 4.33 13.69 -10.68
N ALA A 278 3.06 13.72 -11.05
CA ALA A 278 2.60 13.22 -12.34
C ALA A 278 3.25 13.95 -13.52
N GLU A 279 3.34 15.27 -13.44
CA GLU A 279 4.03 16.12 -14.45
C GLU A 279 5.54 15.82 -14.51
N LEU A 280 6.15 15.65 -13.35
CA LEU A 280 7.58 15.37 -13.24
C LEU A 280 7.93 14.02 -13.86
N VAL A 281 7.21 12.94 -13.53
CA VAL A 281 7.41 11.61 -14.14
C VAL A 281 7.19 11.68 -15.64
N THR A 282 6.13 12.36 -16.06
CA THR A 282 5.83 12.54 -17.51
C THR A 282 6.96 13.20 -18.27
N SER A 283 7.68 14.15 -17.63
CA SER A 283 8.76 14.91 -18.27
C SER A 283 10.12 14.24 -18.16
N LEU A 284 10.47 13.71 -16.99
CA LEU A 284 11.81 13.18 -16.70
C LEU A 284 12.03 11.76 -17.21
N ALA A 285 11.00 10.92 -17.17
CA ALA A 285 11.13 9.50 -17.46
C ALA A 285 10.08 9.06 -18.48
N PRO A 286 10.21 9.45 -19.77
CA PRO A 286 9.29 9.03 -20.82
C PRO A 286 9.27 7.49 -20.91
N GLY A 287 8.10 6.90 -20.69
CA GLY A 287 7.91 5.44 -20.67
C GLY A 287 7.73 4.86 -19.26
N VAL A 288 8.07 5.59 -18.21
CA VAL A 288 7.71 5.23 -16.83
C VAL A 288 6.31 5.78 -16.52
N ARG A 289 5.46 4.93 -15.93
CA ARG A 289 4.11 5.32 -15.56
C ARG A 289 4.08 5.82 -14.11
N PHE A 290 3.10 6.65 -13.80
CA PHE A 290 2.87 7.14 -12.43
C PHE A 290 1.62 6.48 -11.84
N LEU A 291 1.78 5.82 -10.69
CA LEU A 291 0.70 5.27 -9.89
C LEU A 291 0.44 6.21 -8.71
N PRO A 292 -0.63 7.03 -8.74
CA PRO A 292 -0.90 7.98 -7.67
C PRO A 292 -1.07 7.30 -6.31
N PRO A 293 -0.31 7.69 -5.28
CA PRO A 293 -0.54 7.24 -3.92
C PRO A 293 -1.68 8.03 -3.27
N LEU A 294 -2.45 7.38 -2.40
CA LEU A 294 -3.53 7.99 -1.64
C LEU A 294 -3.46 7.53 -0.19
N GLN A 295 -3.68 8.46 0.75
CA GLN A 295 -3.68 8.19 2.18
C GLN A 295 -4.71 9.07 2.88
N PHE A 296 -5.49 8.49 3.81
CA PHE A 296 -6.53 9.22 4.54
C PHE A 296 -6.15 9.54 5.98
N ALA A 297 -5.27 8.72 6.57
CA ALA A 297 -4.82 8.90 7.94
C ALA A 297 -3.38 8.41 8.10
N PHE A 298 -2.72 8.89 9.16
CA PHE A 298 -1.41 8.44 9.59
C PHE A 298 -1.17 8.82 11.04
N ASP A 299 -0.81 7.86 11.88
CA ASP A 299 -0.42 8.10 13.28
C ASP A 299 0.60 7.05 13.72
N ASP A 300 1.86 7.39 13.67
CA ASP A 300 2.96 6.48 14.05
C ASP A 300 3.55 6.75 15.45
N ARG A 301 2.86 7.55 16.27
CA ARG A 301 3.37 7.96 17.59
C ARG A 301 3.64 6.80 18.53
N TYR A 302 2.94 5.68 18.38
CA TYR A 302 3.14 4.48 19.20
C TYR A 302 4.32 3.62 18.72
N VAL A 303 4.61 3.65 17.44
CA VAL A 303 5.69 2.87 16.82
C VAL A 303 6.99 3.66 16.66
N ARG A 304 6.90 5.00 16.58
CA ARG A 304 8.03 5.93 16.44
C ARG A 304 7.87 7.16 17.32
N PRO A 305 7.79 6.99 18.65
CA PRO A 305 7.53 8.11 19.56
C PRO A 305 8.61 9.19 19.49
N GLU A 306 9.82 8.83 19.10
CA GLU A 306 10.95 9.73 18.92
C GLU A 306 10.79 10.65 17.70
N ALA A 307 10.06 10.22 16.68
CA ALA A 307 9.89 11.00 15.45
C ALA A 307 8.97 12.21 15.64
N ARG A 308 8.08 12.17 16.65
CA ARG A 308 7.13 13.24 17.00
C ARG A 308 6.30 13.74 15.81
N HIS A 309 5.94 12.84 14.91
CA HIS A 309 5.06 13.20 13.80
C HIS A 309 3.68 13.59 14.33
N PRO A 310 3.10 14.71 13.88
CA PRO A 310 1.71 15.01 14.19
C PRO A 310 0.79 13.99 13.51
N PRO A 311 -0.24 13.48 14.19
CA PRO A 311 -1.17 12.54 13.57
C PRO A 311 -1.96 13.23 12.47
N LEU A 312 -2.25 12.48 11.41
CA LEU A 312 -3.15 12.86 10.34
C LEU A 312 -4.44 12.07 10.51
N GLN A 313 -5.59 12.74 10.63
CA GLN A 313 -6.91 12.11 10.67
C GLN A 313 -7.86 12.87 9.77
N SER A 314 -8.50 12.18 8.85
CA SER A 314 -9.52 12.75 7.98
C SER A 314 -10.92 12.43 8.52
N SER A 315 -11.80 13.40 8.48
CA SER A 315 -13.24 13.13 8.46
C SER A 315 -13.62 12.42 7.14
N LEU A 316 -14.81 11.85 7.08
CA LEU A 316 -15.32 11.25 5.85
C LEU A 316 -15.35 12.25 4.68
N GLU A 317 -15.72 13.50 4.94
CA GLU A 317 -15.80 14.55 3.93
C GLU A 317 -14.41 14.91 3.39
N GLU A 318 -13.43 15.04 4.27
CA GLU A 318 -12.03 15.31 3.90
C GLU A 318 -11.42 14.14 3.10
N ALA A 319 -11.64 12.90 3.54
CA ALA A 319 -11.20 11.72 2.81
C ALA A 319 -11.81 11.66 1.40
N ILE A 320 -13.11 11.98 1.25
CA ILE A 320 -13.76 12.08 -0.06
C ILE A 320 -13.15 13.21 -0.90
N ALA A 321 -12.84 14.36 -0.29
CA ALA A 321 -12.24 15.49 -1.02
C ALA A 321 -10.87 15.12 -1.58
N VAL A 322 -10.01 14.50 -0.78
CA VAL A 322 -8.67 14.01 -1.21
C VAL A 322 -8.79 12.92 -2.28
N ALA A 323 -9.73 11.97 -2.12
CA ALA A 323 -10.00 10.95 -3.11
C ALA A 323 -10.45 11.55 -4.46
N ARG A 324 -11.29 12.59 -4.44
CA ARG A 324 -11.75 13.31 -5.64
C ARG A 324 -10.63 14.04 -6.37
N VAL A 325 -9.66 14.58 -5.64
CA VAL A 325 -8.44 15.16 -6.26
C VAL A 325 -7.71 14.11 -7.08
N THR A 326 -7.47 12.93 -6.49
CA THR A 326 -6.84 11.81 -7.21
C THR A 326 -7.69 11.37 -8.39
N ARG A 327 -8.99 11.26 -8.22
CA ARG A 327 -9.92 10.90 -9.30
C ARG A 327 -9.84 11.89 -10.45
N LYS A 328 -9.85 13.19 -10.16
CA LYS A 328 -9.71 14.23 -11.17
C LYS A 328 -8.40 14.12 -11.95
N LEU A 329 -7.28 13.79 -11.30
CA LEU A 329 -6.01 13.53 -11.98
C LEU A 329 -6.13 12.36 -12.97
N LEU A 330 -6.79 11.25 -12.58
CA LEU A 330 -7.02 10.11 -13.47
C LEU A 330 -7.90 10.50 -14.67
N ASP A 331 -8.92 11.31 -14.44
CA ASP A 331 -9.82 11.78 -15.49
C ASP A 331 -9.10 12.71 -16.45
N ASP A 332 -8.32 13.67 -15.97
CA ASP A 332 -7.52 14.59 -16.80
C ASP A 332 -6.52 13.79 -17.68
N ALA A 333 -5.88 12.76 -17.12
CA ALA A 333 -4.97 11.88 -17.87
C ALA A 333 -5.70 11.09 -18.96
N ARG A 334 -6.88 10.53 -18.64
CA ARG A 334 -7.72 9.79 -19.58
C ARG A 334 -8.25 10.69 -20.70
N ASP A 335 -8.60 11.93 -20.37
CA ASP A 335 -9.14 12.91 -21.33
C ASP A 335 -8.05 13.52 -22.22
N GLY A 336 -6.80 13.08 -22.06
CA GLY A 336 -5.69 13.35 -22.96
C GLY A 336 -4.82 14.54 -22.58
N ASP A 337 -4.88 15.01 -21.32
CA ASP A 337 -3.95 16.04 -20.86
C ASP A 337 -2.51 15.51 -20.92
N ALA A 338 -1.71 16.09 -21.82
CA ALA A 338 -0.35 15.65 -22.09
C ALA A 338 0.57 15.71 -20.87
N ARG A 339 0.27 16.57 -19.88
CA ARG A 339 1.02 16.68 -18.64
C ARG A 339 0.93 15.42 -17.80
N TYR A 340 -0.18 14.68 -17.93
CA TYR A 340 -0.51 13.52 -17.10
C TYR A 340 -0.52 12.20 -17.88
N ARG A 341 0.06 12.17 -19.10
CA ARG A 341 0.07 10.96 -19.96
C ARG A 341 0.74 9.76 -19.31
N SER A 342 1.58 9.95 -18.30
CA SER A 342 2.22 8.86 -17.53
C SER A 342 1.28 8.24 -16.50
N VAL A 343 0.20 8.89 -16.11
CA VAL A 343 -0.67 8.44 -15.02
C VAL A 343 -1.37 7.12 -15.39
N LEU A 344 -1.27 6.13 -14.50
CA LEU A 344 -2.01 4.87 -14.62
C LEU A 344 -3.48 5.07 -14.22
N PRO A 345 -4.43 4.34 -14.83
CA PRO A 345 -5.84 4.32 -14.40
C PRO A 345 -6.02 3.45 -13.14
N ALA A 346 -5.17 3.67 -12.16
CA ALA A 346 -5.11 2.94 -10.90
C ALA A 346 -4.65 3.87 -9.78
N VAL A 347 -4.93 3.49 -8.54
CA VAL A 347 -4.53 4.22 -7.34
C VAL A 347 -3.92 3.24 -6.34
N PHE A 348 -2.84 3.63 -5.71
CA PHE A 348 -2.26 2.93 -4.57
C PHE A 348 -2.79 3.54 -3.28
N LEU A 349 -3.66 2.84 -2.56
CA LEU A 349 -4.23 3.31 -1.30
C LEU A 349 -3.46 2.69 -0.12
N VAL A 350 -2.93 3.56 0.70
CA VAL A 350 -2.24 3.26 1.95
C VAL A 350 -3.20 3.48 3.11
N SER A 351 -3.58 2.45 3.82
CA SER A 351 -3.40 1.01 3.63
C SER A 351 -4.73 0.31 3.89
N TRP A 352 -4.84 -1.00 3.61
CA TRP A 352 -6.00 -1.74 4.10
C TRP A 352 -5.98 -1.82 5.63
N ASN A 353 -4.87 -2.29 6.22
CA ASN A 353 -4.81 -2.71 7.61
C ASN A 353 -3.50 -2.34 8.36
N GLU A 354 -2.87 -1.21 8.04
CA GLU A 354 -1.73 -0.72 8.83
C GLU A 354 -2.22 0.05 10.06
N HIS A 355 -2.62 -0.71 11.06
CA HIS A 355 -3.15 -0.18 12.33
C HIS A 355 -2.07 0.45 13.22
N LEU A 356 -0.82 0.02 13.08
CA LEU A 356 0.28 0.52 13.90
C LEU A 356 0.65 1.96 13.53
N GLU A 357 0.54 2.28 12.25
CA GLU A 357 0.75 3.63 11.73
C GLU A 357 -0.58 4.40 11.50
N GLY A 358 -1.71 3.87 11.96
CA GLY A 358 -3.01 4.53 11.87
C GLY A 358 -3.49 4.85 10.46
N SER A 359 -2.94 4.20 9.44
CA SER A 359 -3.33 4.44 8.04
C SER A 359 -4.37 3.43 7.52
N ALA A 360 -4.87 2.58 8.40
CA ALA A 360 -5.86 1.56 8.03
C ALA A 360 -7.15 2.18 7.51
N VAL A 361 -7.67 1.64 6.40
CA VAL A 361 -8.99 2.01 5.86
C VAL A 361 -10.06 0.97 6.14
N GLU A 362 -9.68 -0.24 6.56
CA GLU A 362 -10.66 -1.22 7.05
C GLU A 362 -11.47 -0.64 8.20
N TRP A 363 -12.55 -1.29 8.53
CA TRP A 363 -13.45 -0.79 9.56
C TRP A 363 -12.75 -0.76 10.92
N THR A 364 -12.73 0.43 11.52
CA THR A 364 -12.10 0.65 12.82
C THR A 364 -13.08 1.25 13.81
N ASP A 365 -12.79 1.14 15.11
CA ASP A 365 -13.57 1.80 16.15
C ASP A 365 -13.38 3.33 16.16
N GLU A 366 -12.33 3.86 15.52
CA GLU A 366 -12.11 5.30 15.36
C GLU A 366 -12.89 5.91 14.18
N HIS A 367 -12.93 5.17 13.05
CA HIS A 367 -13.42 5.71 11.78
C HIS A 367 -14.69 5.01 11.26
N GLY A 368 -15.05 3.87 11.85
CA GLY A 368 -16.11 3.02 11.33
C GLY A 368 -15.87 2.67 9.85
N TYR A 369 -16.89 2.81 9.03
CA TYR A 369 -16.84 2.60 7.57
C TYR A 369 -16.25 3.78 6.78
N GLY A 370 -15.88 4.88 7.43
CA GLY A 370 -15.64 6.17 6.78
C GLY A 370 -14.68 6.07 5.60
N TYR A 371 -13.52 5.45 5.79
CA TYR A 371 -12.48 5.42 4.75
C TYR A 371 -12.78 4.41 3.63
N VAL A 372 -13.34 3.25 3.96
CA VAL A 372 -13.85 2.30 2.94
C VAL A 372 -14.90 3.00 2.07
N MET A 373 -15.83 3.73 2.69
CA MET A 373 -16.88 4.46 1.97
C MET A 373 -16.32 5.60 1.13
N ALA A 374 -15.34 6.35 1.63
CA ALA A 374 -14.68 7.41 0.86
C ALA A 374 -14.02 6.83 -0.42
N ALA A 375 -13.26 5.75 -0.28
CA ALA A 375 -12.62 5.08 -1.40
C ALA A 375 -13.66 4.50 -2.38
N ALA A 376 -14.62 3.73 -1.88
CA ALA A 376 -15.65 3.10 -2.71
C ALA A 376 -16.51 4.13 -3.46
N ARG A 377 -16.92 5.22 -2.79
CA ARG A 377 -17.75 6.27 -3.40
C ARG A 377 -17.08 6.93 -4.59
N VAL A 378 -15.76 7.09 -4.54
CA VAL A 378 -15.02 7.84 -5.56
C VAL A 378 -14.46 6.94 -6.66
N PHE A 379 -14.04 5.71 -6.33
CA PHE A 379 -13.29 4.86 -7.25
C PHE A 379 -14.01 3.58 -7.67
N ALA A 380 -14.90 3.01 -6.86
CA ALA A 380 -15.60 1.79 -7.24
C ALA A 380 -16.51 2.01 -8.46
N ALA A 381 -16.55 1.00 -9.31
CA ALA A 381 -17.34 1.01 -10.57
C ALA A 381 -18.85 0.90 -10.35
#